data_f61c0aab1268460e15f57475eb3694bb
#
_entry.id   f61c0aab1268460e15f57475eb3694bb
#
_cell.length_a   1.000
_cell.length_b   1.000
_cell.length_c   1.000
_cell.angle_alpha   90.00
_cell.angle_beta   90.00
_cell.angle_gamma   90.00
#
_symmetry.space_group_name_H-M   'P 1'
#
loop_
_entity.id
_entity.type
_entity.pdbx_description
1 polymer ?
#
loop_
_entity_poly.entity_id
_entity_poly.type
_entity_poly.pdbx_seq_one_letter_code
_entity_poly.pdbx_strand_id
1 'polypeptide(L)'
;MSATPDTRPIADTATHPTADAGTHPTADAATHPANPVARKTIISGLSIHTQMSSVAGAPVVYLLGDVADNSPIQVPEGVCLVNVGVDLWEENFSPWCAPRVFAKGPNFGDGAQKTLDTLINQVIPWAESELTDPPAYRMLVGYSLAGLFSLWAGVTQAGVSPQVARGCQPGAPAAPHVDAPATTFQRIGAVSGSFWFPGLLDYVDQQLSGGVVGLTHAYLSLGDREARTPNPQIMHVRENAELLASKLENAGITSTFELNRGNHFQNVEGRMQKALDWLVK
;
A
#
# COMPACT_ATOMS: atom_id res chain seq x y z
N MET A 1 21.00 -77.39 -15.52
CA MET A 1 20.44 -78.70 -15.14
C MET A 1 19.12 -78.36 -14.41
N SER A 2 18.10 -78.58 -15.14
CA SER A 2 17.06 -79.60 -15.00
C SER A 2 16.15 -79.27 -13.82
N ALA A 3 14.91 -79.12 -13.85
CA ALA A 3 13.75 -79.39 -14.68
C ALA A 3 12.54 -79.18 -13.74
N THR A 4 11.47 -78.65 -14.29
CA THR A 4 10.10 -78.71 -13.84
C THR A 4 9.59 -80.14 -13.65
N PRO A 5 8.37 -80.48 -13.12
CA PRO A 5 7.04 -79.86 -13.45
C PRO A 5 6.01 -79.78 -12.32
N ASP A 6 5.02 -78.88 -12.48
CA ASP A 6 3.60 -79.09 -12.83
C ASP A 6 2.77 -80.04 -11.93
N THR A 7 1.65 -79.50 -11.40
CA THR A 7 0.31 -80.03 -11.54
C THR A 7 -0.76 -79.18 -10.77
N ARG A 8 -1.77 -78.76 -11.54
CA ARG A 8 -3.15 -78.42 -11.03
C ARG A 8 -3.94 -79.72 -10.74
N PRO A 9 -5.08 -79.70 -10.05
CA PRO A 9 -6.32 -79.14 -10.59
C PRO A 9 -7.46 -78.69 -9.57
N ILE A 10 -8.40 -77.96 -10.14
CA ILE A 10 -9.89 -78.07 -10.14
C ILE A 10 -10.67 -77.56 -8.92
N ALA A 11 -11.42 -76.46 -9.19
CA ALA A 11 -12.81 -76.06 -8.93
C ALA A 11 -13.62 -76.67 -7.77
N ASP A 12 -14.30 -75.85 -7.03
CA ASP A 12 -15.73 -75.98 -6.91
C ASP A 12 -16.45 -74.66 -6.54
N THR A 13 -17.66 -74.55 -7.04
CA THR A 13 -18.66 -73.53 -7.03
C THR A 13 -19.35 -73.37 -5.67
N ALA A 14 -19.72 -72.13 -5.27
CA ALA A 14 -21.09 -71.88 -4.73
C ALA A 14 -21.35 -70.41 -4.34
N THR A 15 -22.34 -69.86 -5.04
CA THR A 15 -23.47 -68.98 -4.56
C THR A 15 -23.22 -67.69 -3.78
N HIS A 16 -23.71 -66.64 -4.42
CA HIS A 16 -24.09 -65.34 -3.84
C HIS A 16 -25.08 -65.44 -2.68
N PRO A 17 -25.11 -64.43 -1.77
CA PRO A 17 -26.22 -63.52 -1.81
C PRO A 17 -25.88 -62.03 -1.84
N THR A 18 -26.77 -61.32 -2.49
CA THR A 18 -26.95 -59.88 -2.57
C THR A 18 -27.14 -59.24 -1.21
N ALA A 19 -26.44 -58.17 -0.90
CA ALA A 19 -26.90 -57.16 0.07
C ALA A 19 -26.24 -55.79 -0.20
N ASP A 20 -27.10 -54.88 -0.49
CA ASP A 20 -27.25 -53.52 -0.01
C ASP A 20 -26.22 -52.46 -0.44
N ALA A 21 -26.74 -51.55 -1.26
CA ALA A 21 -26.11 -50.32 -1.67
C ALA A 21 -26.12 -49.30 -0.51
N GLY A 22 -25.05 -49.30 0.28
CA GLY A 22 -24.74 -48.20 1.20
C GLY A 22 -24.19 -47.02 0.41
N THR A 23 -25.00 -45.99 0.26
CA THR A 23 -24.61 -44.67 -0.23
C THR A 23 -23.63 -44.07 0.78
N HIS A 24 -22.35 -44.11 0.44
CA HIS A 24 -21.34 -43.24 1.10
C HIS A 24 -21.59 -41.78 0.69
N PRO A 25 -21.68 -40.82 1.63
CA PRO A 25 -21.68 -39.42 1.27
C PRO A 25 -20.32 -39.10 0.67
N THR A 26 -20.34 -38.61 -0.55
CA THR A 26 -19.19 -38.00 -1.21
C THR A 26 -18.65 -36.89 -0.33
N ALA A 27 -17.41 -37.04 0.12
CA ALA A 27 -16.67 -36.01 0.81
C ALA A 27 -16.73 -34.73 -0.04
N ASP A 28 -17.14 -33.65 0.61
CA ASP A 28 -17.09 -32.30 0.08
C ASP A 28 -15.75 -32.06 -0.60
N ALA A 29 -15.82 -31.71 -1.88
CA ALA A 29 -14.70 -31.17 -2.60
C ALA A 29 -14.31 -29.89 -1.87
N ALA A 30 -13.22 -29.94 -1.13
CA ALA A 30 -12.59 -28.73 -0.60
C ALA A 30 -12.36 -27.80 -1.80
N THR A 31 -13.17 -26.76 -1.90
CA THR A 31 -12.98 -25.66 -2.85
C THR A 31 -11.63 -25.06 -2.54
N HIS A 32 -10.63 -25.36 -3.37
CA HIS A 32 -9.37 -24.61 -3.39
C HIS A 32 -9.74 -23.12 -3.53
N PRO A 33 -9.18 -22.23 -2.70
CA PRO A 33 -9.39 -20.81 -2.90
C PRO A 33 -8.99 -20.47 -4.33
N ALA A 34 -9.89 -19.80 -5.05
CA ALA A 34 -9.62 -19.36 -6.40
C ALA A 34 -8.33 -18.52 -6.38
N ASN A 35 -7.41 -18.74 -7.33
CA ASN A 35 -6.21 -17.94 -7.47
C ASN A 35 -6.59 -16.45 -7.50
N PRO A 36 -5.84 -15.58 -6.80
CA PRO A 36 -6.10 -14.16 -6.79
C PRO A 36 -6.16 -13.62 -8.23
N VAL A 37 -7.24 -12.88 -8.54
CA VAL A 37 -7.42 -12.31 -9.89
C VAL A 37 -6.47 -11.11 -10.01
N ALA A 38 -5.50 -11.22 -10.91
CA ALA A 38 -4.58 -10.15 -11.24
C ALA A 38 -5.08 -9.38 -12.47
N ARG A 39 -5.18 -8.04 -12.36
CA ARG A 39 -5.56 -7.16 -13.47
C ARG A 39 -4.55 -6.04 -13.62
N LYS A 40 -4.36 -5.56 -14.86
CA LYS A 40 -3.52 -4.41 -15.18
C LYS A 40 -4.30 -3.41 -16.04
N THR A 41 -4.11 -2.12 -15.80
CA THR A 41 -4.70 -1.03 -16.59
C THR A 41 -3.90 0.27 -16.41
N ILE A 42 -4.26 1.28 -17.20
CA ILE A 42 -3.81 2.67 -17.02
C ILE A 42 -5.03 3.53 -16.75
N ILE A 43 -5.03 4.27 -15.66
CA ILE A 43 -6.11 5.19 -15.26
C ILE A 43 -5.52 6.59 -15.10
N SER A 44 -5.91 7.52 -15.95
CA SER A 44 -5.47 8.93 -15.92
C SER A 44 -3.94 9.11 -15.84
N GLY A 45 -3.18 8.23 -16.52
CA GLY A 45 -1.71 8.25 -16.51
C GLY A 45 -1.06 7.48 -15.35
N LEU A 46 -1.85 6.87 -14.46
CA LEU A 46 -1.34 5.97 -13.44
C LEU A 46 -1.38 4.53 -13.94
N SER A 47 -0.29 3.80 -13.82
CA SER A 47 -0.25 2.35 -14.10
C SER A 47 -0.75 1.59 -12.89
N ILE A 48 -1.80 0.79 -13.06
CA ILE A 48 -2.45 0.05 -11.97
C ILE A 48 -2.28 -1.44 -12.19
N HIS A 49 -1.78 -2.11 -11.17
CA HIS A 49 -1.70 -3.56 -11.13
C HIS A 49 -2.33 -4.07 -9.84
N THR A 50 -3.32 -4.98 -9.95
CA THR A 50 -4.02 -5.52 -8.79
C THR A 50 -3.76 -7.00 -8.60
N GLN A 51 -3.77 -7.43 -7.35
CA GLN A 51 -3.83 -8.83 -6.94
C GLN A 51 -4.83 -8.90 -5.78
N MET A 52 -6.04 -9.38 -6.07
CA MET A 52 -7.15 -9.33 -5.13
C MET A 52 -7.30 -10.67 -4.38
N SER A 53 -7.49 -10.59 -3.07
CA SER A 53 -7.80 -11.75 -2.23
C SER A 53 -9.27 -12.16 -2.39
N SER A 54 -9.55 -13.46 -2.27
CA SER A 54 -10.92 -13.99 -2.22
C SER A 54 -11.54 -13.95 -0.81
N VAL A 55 -10.82 -13.46 0.17
CA VAL A 55 -11.32 -13.33 1.56
C VAL A 55 -12.30 -12.18 1.64
N ALA A 56 -13.50 -12.44 2.17
CA ALA A 56 -14.53 -11.42 2.37
C ALA A 56 -14.03 -10.32 3.33
N GLY A 57 -14.21 -9.05 2.96
CA GLY A 57 -13.75 -7.91 3.75
C GLY A 57 -12.24 -7.78 3.84
N ALA A 58 -11.45 -8.47 2.99
CA ALA A 58 -9.99 -8.37 2.98
C ALA A 58 -9.54 -6.91 2.92
N PRO A 59 -8.58 -6.48 3.74
CA PRO A 59 -8.02 -5.14 3.64
C PRO A 59 -7.29 -4.96 2.32
N VAL A 60 -7.22 -3.72 1.83
CA VAL A 60 -6.55 -3.37 0.56
C VAL A 60 -5.34 -2.48 0.85
N VAL A 61 -4.18 -2.84 0.31
CA VAL A 61 -3.00 -1.97 0.28
C VAL A 61 -2.83 -1.35 -1.09
N TYR A 62 -2.79 -0.02 -1.11
CA TYR A 62 -2.38 0.80 -2.25
C TYR A 62 -0.89 1.10 -2.10
N LEU A 63 -0.07 0.40 -2.88
CA LEU A 63 1.38 0.49 -2.83
C LEU A 63 1.86 1.43 -3.95
N LEU A 64 2.43 2.56 -3.56
CA LEU A 64 2.82 3.62 -4.48
C LEU A 64 4.26 3.43 -5.00
N GLY A 65 4.42 3.53 -6.30
CA GLY A 65 5.67 3.35 -7.04
C GLY A 65 5.67 2.07 -7.85
N ASP A 66 6.62 1.99 -8.79
CA ASP A 66 6.77 0.80 -9.62
C ASP A 66 7.35 -0.35 -8.77
N VAL A 67 6.47 -1.22 -8.33
CA VAL A 67 6.87 -2.52 -7.80
C VAL A 67 6.97 -3.47 -8.98
N ALA A 68 8.19 -3.85 -9.33
CA ALA A 68 8.43 -4.80 -10.42
C ALA A 68 7.64 -6.10 -10.18
N ASP A 69 7.20 -6.74 -11.27
CA ASP A 69 6.48 -8.03 -11.20
C ASP A 69 7.23 -9.13 -10.39
N ASN A 70 8.54 -8.97 -10.22
CA ASN A 70 9.41 -9.84 -9.43
C ASN A 70 9.88 -9.19 -8.10
N SER A 71 9.14 -8.22 -7.58
CA SER A 71 9.50 -7.61 -6.30
C SER A 71 9.50 -8.66 -5.19
N PRO A 72 10.50 -8.64 -4.28
CA PRO A 72 10.52 -9.51 -3.12
C PRO A 72 9.50 -9.10 -2.04
N ILE A 73 8.77 -8.00 -2.23
CA ILE A 73 7.71 -7.56 -1.31
C ILE A 73 6.57 -8.57 -1.37
N GLN A 74 6.30 -9.19 -0.22
CA GLN A 74 5.21 -10.15 -0.09
C GLN A 74 4.02 -9.48 0.59
N VAL A 75 2.90 -9.46 -0.11
CA VAL A 75 1.65 -9.02 0.49
C VAL A 75 1.17 -10.10 1.46
N PRO A 76 0.86 -9.75 2.73
CA PRO A 76 0.38 -10.71 3.70
C PRO A 76 -0.86 -11.47 3.20
N GLU A 77 -0.98 -12.74 3.60
CA GLU A 77 -2.14 -13.56 3.24
C GLU A 77 -3.44 -12.88 3.65
N GLY A 78 -4.44 -12.93 2.80
CA GLY A 78 -5.73 -12.29 3.05
C GLY A 78 -5.78 -10.79 2.78
N VAL A 79 -4.71 -10.18 2.29
CA VAL A 79 -4.65 -8.75 1.91
C VAL A 79 -4.73 -8.63 0.39
N CYS A 80 -5.48 -7.65 -0.09
CA CYS A 80 -5.49 -7.26 -1.51
C CYS A 80 -4.36 -6.27 -1.80
N LEU A 81 -3.71 -6.40 -2.96
CA LEU A 81 -2.71 -5.46 -3.44
C LEU A 81 -3.26 -4.63 -4.61
N VAL A 82 -3.07 -3.33 -4.55
CA VAL A 82 -3.19 -2.39 -5.67
C VAL A 82 -1.86 -1.64 -5.80
N ASN A 83 -1.04 -2.02 -6.75
CA ASN A 83 0.19 -1.28 -7.06
C ASN A 83 -0.13 -0.12 -8.00
N VAL A 84 0.40 1.06 -7.68
CA VAL A 84 0.15 2.32 -8.41
C VAL A 84 1.48 2.93 -8.83
N GLY A 85 1.81 2.78 -10.11
CA GLY A 85 2.98 3.42 -10.72
C GLY A 85 2.64 4.80 -11.29
N VAL A 86 3.64 5.69 -11.31
CA VAL A 86 3.56 7.05 -11.86
C VAL A 86 4.76 7.35 -12.75
N ASP A 87 4.55 8.09 -13.84
CA ASP A 87 5.63 8.49 -14.74
C ASP A 87 6.36 9.76 -14.26
N LEU A 88 5.63 10.70 -13.65
CA LEU A 88 6.14 11.98 -13.22
C LEU A 88 6.23 12.03 -11.69
N TRP A 89 7.28 11.44 -11.14
CA TRP A 89 7.47 11.22 -9.71
C TRP A 89 7.38 12.49 -8.87
N GLU A 90 8.16 13.51 -9.21
CA GLU A 90 8.21 14.79 -8.49
C GLU A 90 6.94 15.62 -8.68
N GLU A 91 6.23 15.43 -9.79
CA GLU A 91 4.95 16.09 -10.04
C GLU A 91 3.83 15.40 -9.25
N ASN A 92 3.67 14.10 -9.43
CA ASN A 92 2.52 13.36 -8.93
C ASN A 92 2.47 13.22 -7.40
N PHE A 93 3.63 13.22 -6.71
CA PHE A 93 3.69 12.99 -5.28
C PHE A 93 4.04 14.23 -4.44
N SER A 94 4.23 15.38 -5.06
CA SER A 94 4.50 16.62 -4.33
C SER A 94 3.20 17.37 -4.01
N PRO A 95 2.95 17.68 -2.73
CA PRO A 95 1.74 18.41 -2.31
C PRO A 95 1.66 19.85 -2.82
N TRP A 96 2.81 20.48 -3.03
CA TRP A 96 2.99 21.83 -3.55
C TRP A 96 4.35 22.00 -4.17
N CYS A 97 4.50 23.05 -4.98
CA CYS A 97 5.76 23.35 -5.64
C CYS A 97 6.88 23.65 -4.67
N ALA A 98 8.03 23.04 -4.90
CA ALA A 98 9.25 23.31 -4.16
C ALA A 98 10.49 23.25 -5.07
N PRO A 99 11.56 23.99 -4.74
CA PRO A 99 12.81 23.87 -5.46
C PRO A 99 13.40 22.45 -5.32
N ARG A 100 14.05 21.99 -6.38
CA ARG A 100 14.82 20.73 -6.33
C ARG A 100 15.88 20.77 -5.23
N VAL A 101 16.08 19.63 -4.59
CA VAL A 101 17.15 19.44 -3.59
C VAL A 101 18.36 18.71 -4.15
N PHE A 102 18.19 18.06 -5.31
CA PHE A 102 19.26 17.35 -6.01
C PHE A 102 19.68 18.12 -7.25
N ALA A 103 20.99 18.25 -7.49
CA ALA A 103 21.53 19.07 -8.57
C ALA A 103 21.03 18.70 -9.97
N LYS A 104 20.70 17.44 -10.21
CA LYS A 104 20.24 16.89 -11.50
C LYS A 104 18.74 16.59 -11.57
N GLY A 105 17.97 16.79 -10.49
CA GLY A 105 16.53 16.54 -10.50
C GLY A 105 15.73 17.72 -11.06
N PRO A 106 14.45 17.51 -11.43
CA PRO A 106 13.51 18.59 -11.68
C PRO A 106 13.14 19.31 -10.38
N ASN A 107 12.42 20.43 -10.46
CA ASN A 107 11.71 20.99 -9.32
C ASN A 107 10.53 20.07 -8.96
N PHE A 108 10.08 20.17 -7.71
CA PHE A 108 8.87 19.49 -7.27
C PHE A 108 7.64 20.23 -7.77
N GLY A 109 6.63 19.47 -8.22
CA GLY A 109 5.36 20.01 -8.68
C GLY A 109 4.32 20.18 -7.58
N ASP A 110 3.04 20.20 -7.95
CA ASP A 110 1.88 20.32 -7.04
C ASP A 110 0.76 19.32 -7.39
N GLY A 111 1.10 18.24 -8.08
CA GLY A 111 0.15 17.26 -8.62
C GLY A 111 -0.40 16.26 -7.60
N ALA A 112 0.03 16.29 -6.33
CA ALA A 112 -0.41 15.31 -5.32
C ALA A 112 -1.93 15.31 -5.12
N GLN A 113 -2.59 16.48 -5.15
CA GLN A 113 -4.05 16.56 -5.03
C GLN A 113 -4.73 15.84 -6.20
N LYS A 114 -4.27 16.06 -7.43
CA LYS A 114 -4.80 15.39 -8.62
C LYS A 114 -4.59 13.86 -8.55
N THR A 115 -3.43 13.44 -8.04
CA THR A 115 -3.14 12.01 -7.84
C THR A 115 -4.08 11.40 -6.80
N LEU A 116 -4.29 12.07 -5.66
CA LEU A 116 -5.23 11.64 -4.63
C LEU A 116 -6.67 11.56 -5.14
N ASP A 117 -7.13 12.57 -5.88
CA ASP A 117 -8.45 12.60 -6.50
C ASP A 117 -8.63 11.45 -7.50
N THR A 118 -7.59 11.15 -8.29
CA THR A 118 -7.60 10.01 -9.22
C THR A 118 -7.66 8.68 -8.46
N LEU A 119 -6.90 8.53 -7.38
CA LEU A 119 -6.95 7.34 -6.53
C LEU A 119 -8.36 7.12 -5.98
N ILE A 120 -8.96 8.16 -5.39
CA ILE A 120 -10.26 8.07 -4.71
C ILE A 120 -11.40 7.84 -5.72
N ASN A 121 -11.44 8.60 -6.81
CA ASN A 121 -12.60 8.64 -7.68
C ASN A 121 -12.54 7.66 -8.86
N GLN A 122 -11.37 7.12 -9.17
CA GLN A 122 -11.21 6.25 -10.34
C GLN A 122 -10.52 4.93 -10.00
N VAL A 123 -9.37 4.96 -9.31
CA VAL A 123 -8.58 3.74 -9.04
C VAL A 123 -9.29 2.85 -8.03
N ILE A 124 -9.72 3.39 -6.88
CA ILE A 124 -10.42 2.63 -5.83
C ILE A 124 -11.69 1.97 -6.39
N PRO A 125 -12.63 2.69 -7.04
CA PRO A 125 -13.82 2.07 -7.60
C PRO A 125 -13.51 0.98 -8.63
N TRP A 126 -12.49 1.18 -9.47
CA TRP A 126 -12.08 0.18 -10.45
C TRP A 126 -11.42 -1.04 -9.80
N ALA A 127 -10.48 -0.82 -8.88
CA ALA A 127 -9.73 -1.90 -8.24
C ALA A 127 -10.65 -2.79 -7.38
N GLU A 128 -11.57 -2.17 -6.65
CA GLU A 128 -12.45 -2.84 -5.70
C GLU A 128 -13.78 -3.32 -6.32
N SER A 129 -14.00 -3.10 -7.63
CA SER A 129 -15.25 -3.48 -8.31
C SER A 129 -15.61 -4.96 -8.25
N GLU A 130 -14.64 -5.83 -8.00
CA GLU A 130 -14.82 -7.28 -7.93
C GLU A 130 -14.84 -7.81 -6.48
N LEU A 131 -14.67 -6.94 -5.48
CA LEU A 131 -14.80 -7.36 -4.09
C LEU A 131 -16.27 -7.63 -3.76
N THR A 132 -16.52 -8.76 -3.10
CA THR A 132 -17.87 -9.13 -2.65
C THR A 132 -18.34 -8.20 -1.54
N ASP A 133 -17.43 -7.84 -0.65
CA ASP A 133 -17.68 -6.99 0.50
C ASP A 133 -16.71 -5.79 0.50
N PRO A 134 -17.11 -4.64 1.06
CA PRO A 134 -16.19 -3.54 1.26
C PRO A 134 -14.97 -3.97 2.08
N PRO A 135 -13.76 -3.46 1.78
CA PRO A 135 -12.58 -3.81 2.55
C PRO A 135 -12.71 -3.33 4.01
N ALA A 136 -12.18 -4.12 4.95
CA ALA A 136 -12.17 -3.76 6.37
C ALA A 136 -11.46 -2.41 6.62
N TYR A 137 -10.40 -2.17 5.89
CA TYR A 137 -9.67 -0.88 5.85
C TYR A 137 -8.79 -0.80 4.60
N ARG A 138 -8.39 0.43 4.26
CA ARG A 138 -7.44 0.69 3.17
C ARG A 138 -6.14 1.21 3.74
N MET A 139 -5.04 0.73 3.19
CA MET A 139 -3.68 1.18 3.49
C MET A 139 -3.12 1.94 2.29
N LEU A 140 -2.40 3.04 2.53
CA LEU A 140 -1.64 3.77 1.52
C LEU A 140 -0.17 3.75 1.92
N VAL A 141 0.67 3.11 1.13
CA VAL A 141 2.07 2.88 1.48
C VAL A 141 2.98 3.35 0.35
N GLY A 142 3.96 4.16 0.68
CA GLY A 142 4.91 4.67 -0.29
C GLY A 142 6.32 4.83 0.28
N TYR A 143 7.28 4.91 -0.63
CA TYR A 143 8.70 5.11 -0.34
C TYR A 143 9.15 6.49 -0.80
N SER A 144 10.04 7.14 -0.05
CA SER A 144 10.64 8.43 -0.43
C SER A 144 9.56 9.53 -0.60
N LEU A 145 9.44 10.12 -1.79
CA LEU A 145 8.41 11.13 -2.09
C LEU A 145 6.99 10.53 -2.08
N ALA A 146 6.83 9.27 -2.48
CA ALA A 146 5.56 8.56 -2.31
C ALA A 146 5.24 8.30 -0.81
N GLY A 147 6.25 8.18 0.05
CA GLY A 147 6.09 8.15 1.51
C GLY A 147 5.62 9.50 2.08
N LEU A 148 6.16 10.61 1.57
CA LEU A 148 5.63 11.96 1.84
C LEU A 148 4.16 12.04 1.44
N PHE A 149 3.83 11.61 0.22
CA PHE A 149 2.46 11.62 -0.30
C PHE A 149 1.52 10.78 0.58
N SER A 150 1.94 9.59 1.04
CA SER A 150 1.14 8.74 1.91
C SER A 150 0.81 9.43 3.24
N LEU A 151 1.79 10.09 3.87
CA LEU A 151 1.57 10.87 5.09
C LEU A 151 0.65 12.05 4.82
N TRP A 152 0.95 12.84 3.79
CA TRP A 152 0.15 14.01 3.41
C TRP A 152 -1.30 13.62 3.13
N ALA A 153 -1.55 12.60 2.31
CA ALA A 153 -2.89 12.12 1.98
C ALA A 153 -3.66 11.61 3.22
N GLY A 154 -2.95 10.92 4.13
CA GLY A 154 -3.55 10.39 5.35
C GLY A 154 -4.01 11.46 6.34
N VAL A 155 -3.30 12.60 6.41
CA VAL A 155 -3.68 13.70 7.31
C VAL A 155 -4.54 14.76 6.63
N THR A 156 -4.63 14.77 5.30
CA THR A 156 -5.46 15.71 4.54
C THR A 156 -6.94 15.45 4.82
N GLN A 157 -7.64 16.46 5.33
CA GLN A 157 -9.06 16.36 5.62
C GLN A 157 -9.92 16.78 4.43
N ALA A 158 -11.08 16.17 4.32
CA ALA A 158 -12.11 16.63 3.39
C ALA A 158 -12.48 18.09 3.70
N GLY A 159 -12.39 18.95 2.70
CA GLY A 159 -12.80 20.36 2.83
C GLY A 159 -11.74 21.33 3.33
N VAL A 160 -10.58 20.88 3.82
CA VAL A 160 -9.46 21.75 4.18
C VAL A 160 -8.50 21.86 3.01
N SER A 161 -8.63 22.92 2.24
CA SER A 161 -7.68 23.22 1.17
C SER A 161 -6.34 23.67 1.75
N PRO A 162 -5.21 23.10 1.31
CA PRO A 162 -3.90 23.61 1.69
C PRO A 162 -3.80 25.09 1.30
N GLN A 163 -3.68 25.99 2.27
CA GLN A 163 -3.40 27.41 2.01
C GLN A 163 -1.90 27.66 1.74
N VAL A 164 -1.12 26.61 1.58
CA VAL A 164 0.29 26.72 1.22
C VAL A 164 0.38 27.19 -0.23
N ALA A 165 1.26 28.14 -0.48
CA ALA A 165 1.46 28.86 -1.73
C ALA A 165 1.18 27.99 -2.97
N ARG A 166 0.02 28.18 -3.54
CA ARG A 166 -0.46 27.42 -4.68
C ARG A 166 0.19 27.91 -5.93
N GLY A 167 0.66 26.96 -6.69
CA GLY A 167 1.05 27.18 -8.06
C GLY A 167 2.54 27.49 -8.22
N CYS A 168 3.16 26.76 -9.14
CA CYS A 168 4.45 27.11 -9.71
C CYS A 168 4.38 28.41 -10.51
N GLN A 169 3.18 29.02 -10.61
CA GLN A 169 2.94 30.34 -11.21
C GLN A 169 2.03 31.19 -10.32
N PRO A 170 2.35 32.50 -10.14
CA PRO A 170 1.49 33.42 -9.43
C PRO A 170 0.12 33.54 -10.13
N GLY A 171 -0.97 33.27 -9.44
CA GLY A 171 -2.32 33.47 -9.96
C GLY A 171 -3.04 32.24 -10.52
N ALA A 172 -2.51 31.03 -10.35
CA ALA A 172 -3.23 29.83 -10.72
C ALA A 172 -4.54 29.66 -9.91
N PRO A 173 -5.67 29.36 -10.56
CA PRO A 173 -6.93 29.15 -9.85
C PRO A 173 -6.84 27.90 -8.96
N ALA A 174 -7.53 27.96 -7.82
CA ALA A 174 -7.66 26.83 -6.93
C ALA A 174 -8.30 25.65 -7.66
N ALA A 175 -7.70 24.47 -7.59
CA ALA A 175 -8.37 23.27 -8.06
C ALA A 175 -9.70 23.08 -7.30
N PRO A 176 -10.78 22.63 -7.95
CA PRO A 176 -12.04 22.37 -7.29
C PRO A 176 -11.86 21.34 -6.19
N HIS A 177 -12.46 21.60 -5.03
CA HIS A 177 -12.54 20.65 -3.93
C HIS A 177 -13.31 19.41 -4.38
N VAL A 178 -12.72 18.24 -4.19
CA VAL A 178 -13.50 17.02 -4.09
C VAL A 178 -13.77 16.81 -2.59
N ASP A 179 -15.05 16.66 -2.24
CA ASP A 179 -15.45 16.20 -0.91
C ASP A 179 -14.99 14.74 -0.78
N ALA A 180 -13.71 14.54 -0.45
CA ALA A 180 -13.23 13.22 -0.11
C ALA A 180 -14.02 12.76 1.13
N PRO A 181 -14.66 11.58 1.09
CA PRO A 181 -15.31 11.05 2.29
C PRO A 181 -14.25 10.96 3.40
N ALA A 182 -14.65 11.35 4.60
CA ALA A 182 -13.80 11.26 5.77
C ALA A 182 -13.11 9.90 5.75
N THR A 183 -11.78 9.92 5.64
CA THR A 183 -10.90 8.75 5.62
C THR A 183 -11.09 7.68 4.54
N THR A 184 -10.54 7.97 3.39
CA THR A 184 -10.36 6.93 2.36
C THR A 184 -9.31 5.90 2.79
N PHE A 185 -8.21 6.35 3.42
CA PHE A 185 -7.12 5.48 3.90
C PHE A 185 -7.02 5.53 5.43
N GLN A 186 -7.37 4.42 6.09
CA GLN A 186 -7.32 4.31 7.55
C GLN A 186 -5.91 4.07 8.09
N ARG A 187 -5.00 3.55 7.26
CA ARG A 187 -3.63 3.25 7.65
C ARG A 187 -2.64 3.76 6.60
N ILE A 188 -1.53 4.35 7.03
CA ILE A 188 -0.51 4.86 6.12
C ILE A 188 0.88 4.32 6.46
N GLY A 189 1.69 4.13 5.41
CA GLY A 189 3.10 3.79 5.51
C GLY A 189 3.95 4.80 4.75
N ALA A 190 4.76 5.58 5.48
CA ALA A 190 5.71 6.54 4.94
C ALA A 190 7.13 6.02 5.12
N VAL A 191 7.57 5.15 4.20
CA VAL A 191 8.85 4.45 4.28
C VAL A 191 9.96 5.30 3.71
N SER A 192 11.00 5.59 4.50
CA SER A 192 12.06 6.54 4.13
C SER A 192 11.51 7.83 3.55
N GLY A 193 10.41 8.31 4.14
CA GLY A 193 9.62 9.43 3.61
C GLY A 193 10.43 10.71 3.51
N SER A 194 10.14 11.54 2.51
CA SER A 194 10.77 12.84 2.30
C SER A 194 10.32 13.87 3.35
N PHE A 195 10.51 13.57 4.64
CA PHE A 195 10.06 14.40 5.77
C PHE A 195 10.81 15.75 5.89
N TRP A 196 11.80 15.95 5.05
CA TRP A 196 12.50 17.22 4.85
C TRP A 196 11.74 18.18 3.92
N PHE A 197 10.62 17.79 3.33
CA PHE A 197 9.90 18.58 2.32
C PHE A 197 9.44 19.91 2.94
N PRO A 198 9.70 21.07 2.26
CA PRO A 198 9.43 22.39 2.83
C PRO A 198 7.95 22.58 3.20
N GLY A 199 7.67 23.02 4.42
CA GLY A 199 6.30 23.29 4.90
C GLY A 199 5.51 22.07 5.37
N LEU A 200 6.08 20.86 5.30
CA LEU A 200 5.40 19.64 5.70
C LEU A 200 4.96 19.64 7.18
N LEU A 201 5.87 20.04 8.08
CA LEU A 201 5.58 20.07 9.52
C LEU A 201 4.43 21.01 9.86
N ASP A 202 4.45 22.21 9.31
CA ASP A 202 3.40 23.23 9.52
C ASP A 202 2.05 22.74 8.97
N TYR A 203 2.10 22.10 7.79
CA TYR A 203 0.89 21.51 7.20
C TYR A 203 0.30 20.42 8.08
N VAL A 204 1.11 19.48 8.54
CA VAL A 204 0.64 18.40 9.43
C VAL A 204 0.06 18.97 10.72
N ASP A 205 0.70 19.97 11.34
CA ASP A 205 0.18 20.65 12.53
C ASP A 205 -1.20 21.25 12.28
N GLN A 206 -1.36 21.95 11.16
CA GLN A 206 -2.64 22.55 10.79
C GLN A 206 -3.73 21.48 10.63
N GLN A 207 -3.43 20.38 9.94
CA GLN A 207 -4.40 19.30 9.74
C GLN A 207 -4.78 18.62 11.07
N LEU A 208 -3.81 18.29 11.90
CA LEU A 208 -4.05 17.63 13.19
C LEU A 208 -4.82 18.51 14.16
N SER A 209 -4.61 19.83 14.13
CA SER A 209 -5.36 20.80 14.96
C SER A 209 -6.85 20.84 14.63
N GLY A 210 -7.24 20.51 13.41
CA GLY A 210 -8.63 20.39 12.98
C GLY A 210 -9.31 19.08 13.37
N GLY A 211 -8.55 18.13 13.91
CA GLY A 211 -8.98 16.75 14.19
C GLY A 211 -8.97 15.88 12.92
N VAL A 212 -8.13 14.88 12.84
CA VAL A 212 -8.09 13.91 11.72
C VAL A 212 -9.13 12.83 11.98
N VAL A 213 -10.15 12.76 11.12
CA VAL A 213 -11.18 11.74 11.27
C VAL A 213 -10.78 10.51 10.48
N GLY A 214 -10.56 9.38 11.20
CA GLY A 214 -10.48 8.00 10.71
C GLY A 214 -9.11 7.51 10.24
N LEU A 215 -8.04 8.33 10.18
CA LEU A 215 -6.67 7.80 10.17
C LEU A 215 -6.41 7.15 11.52
N THR A 216 -6.12 5.85 11.52
CA THR A 216 -5.97 5.06 12.75
C THR A 216 -4.53 4.65 13.00
N HIS A 217 -3.75 4.37 11.95
CA HIS A 217 -2.37 3.89 12.05
C HIS A 217 -1.44 4.61 11.10
N ALA A 218 -0.23 4.94 11.56
CA ALA A 218 0.81 5.54 10.77
C ALA A 218 2.17 4.91 11.05
N TYR A 219 2.77 4.29 10.05
CA TYR A 219 4.13 3.79 10.10
C TYR A 219 5.07 4.75 9.39
N LEU A 220 6.06 5.29 10.11
CA LEU A 220 7.11 6.14 9.57
C LEU A 220 8.46 5.41 9.72
N SER A 221 9.33 5.52 8.73
CA SER A 221 10.69 4.99 8.87
C SER A 221 11.72 5.78 8.10
N LEU A 222 12.98 5.60 8.49
CA LEU A 222 14.16 6.12 7.80
C LEU A 222 15.33 5.12 7.90
N GLY A 223 16.34 5.31 7.06
CA GLY A 223 17.65 4.74 7.28
C GLY A 223 18.49 5.56 8.27
N ASP A 224 19.29 4.91 9.11
CA ASP A 224 20.11 5.55 10.15
C ASP A 224 21.22 6.48 9.62
N ARG A 225 21.41 6.50 8.28
CA ARG A 225 22.38 7.35 7.60
C ARG A 225 21.74 8.40 6.67
N GLU A 226 20.42 8.47 6.58
CA GLU A 226 19.75 9.40 5.66
C GLU A 226 19.98 10.86 6.06
N ALA A 227 20.05 11.16 7.35
CA ALA A 227 20.40 12.48 7.86
C ALA A 227 21.90 12.83 7.74
N ARG A 228 22.77 11.87 7.37
CA ARG A 228 24.22 12.12 7.21
C ARG A 228 24.53 12.72 5.83
N THR A 229 24.12 13.95 5.64
CA THR A 229 24.28 14.69 4.37
C THR A 229 24.65 16.14 4.66
N PRO A 230 25.47 16.77 3.80
CA PRO A 230 25.74 18.22 3.91
C PRO A 230 24.57 19.07 3.40
N ASN A 231 23.52 18.48 2.81
CA ASN A 231 22.37 19.23 2.33
C ASN A 231 21.53 19.76 3.50
N PRO A 232 21.43 21.10 3.69
CA PRO A 232 20.76 21.68 4.85
C PRO A 232 19.25 21.41 4.90
N GLN A 233 18.63 21.07 3.78
CA GLN A 233 17.20 20.68 3.75
C GLN A 233 16.98 19.25 4.22
N ILE A 234 17.92 18.33 3.95
CA ILE A 234 17.77 16.91 4.24
C ILE A 234 18.34 16.53 5.60
N MET A 235 19.34 17.25 6.11
CA MET A 235 20.07 16.89 7.33
C MET A 235 19.16 16.73 8.57
N HIS A 236 18.01 17.38 8.60
CA HIS A 236 17.03 17.33 9.69
C HIS A 236 15.90 16.31 9.46
N VAL A 237 16.03 15.44 8.45
CA VAL A 237 14.96 14.48 8.09
C VAL A 237 14.60 13.55 9.25
N ARG A 238 15.57 13.20 10.10
CA ARG A 238 15.36 12.34 11.26
C ARG A 238 14.57 13.03 12.35
N GLU A 239 14.98 14.21 12.75
CA GLU A 239 14.29 15.02 13.75
C GLU A 239 12.85 15.31 13.30
N ASN A 240 12.65 15.60 12.02
CA ASN A 240 11.33 15.78 11.44
C ASN A 240 10.47 14.52 11.53
N ALA A 241 11.02 13.34 11.24
CA ALA A 241 10.31 12.07 11.33
C ALA A 241 9.88 11.73 12.77
N GLU A 242 10.80 11.92 13.74
CA GLU A 242 10.54 11.72 15.17
C GLU A 242 9.43 12.68 15.65
N LEU A 243 9.49 13.94 15.22
CA LEU A 243 8.48 14.94 15.55
C LEU A 243 7.12 14.61 14.94
N LEU A 244 7.08 14.20 13.67
CA LEU A 244 5.84 13.78 12.97
C LEU A 244 5.18 12.59 13.67
N ALA A 245 5.94 11.57 14.04
CA ALA A 245 5.41 10.41 14.78
C ALA A 245 4.79 10.84 16.10
N SER A 246 5.49 11.69 16.88
CA SER A 246 4.97 12.21 18.15
C SER A 246 3.69 13.06 17.97
N LYS A 247 3.62 13.88 16.91
CA LYS A 247 2.41 14.67 16.61
C LYS A 247 1.21 13.79 16.28
N LEU A 248 1.41 12.73 15.50
CA LEU A 248 0.38 11.75 15.16
C LEU A 248 -0.13 11.01 16.42
N GLU A 249 0.79 10.56 17.30
CA GLU A 249 0.42 9.94 18.58
C GLU A 249 -0.39 10.89 19.46
N ASN A 250 0.04 12.15 19.59
CA ASN A 250 -0.69 13.16 20.37
C ASN A 250 -2.09 13.47 19.81
N ALA A 251 -2.30 13.24 18.51
CA ALA A 251 -3.60 13.33 17.86
C ALA A 251 -4.45 12.06 17.99
N GLY A 252 -3.99 11.04 18.75
CA GLY A 252 -4.69 9.78 18.99
C GLY A 252 -4.54 8.73 17.87
N ILE A 253 -3.59 8.93 16.94
CA ILE A 253 -3.28 7.98 15.88
C ILE A 253 -2.20 7.01 16.40
N THR A 254 -2.46 5.70 16.30
CA THR A 254 -1.44 4.70 16.61
C THR A 254 -0.28 4.86 15.63
N SER A 255 0.86 5.36 16.08
CA SER A 255 1.99 5.62 15.21
C SER A 255 3.27 4.96 15.69
N THR A 256 4.21 4.77 14.77
CA THR A 256 5.57 4.31 15.07
C THR A 256 6.58 4.97 14.16
N PHE A 257 7.78 5.19 14.67
CA PHE A 257 8.93 5.58 13.88
C PHE A 257 10.03 4.52 14.01
N GLU A 258 10.39 3.89 12.90
CA GLU A 258 11.43 2.87 12.85
C GLU A 258 12.70 3.38 12.16
N LEU A 259 13.83 3.27 12.85
CA LEU A 259 15.13 3.59 12.29
C LEU A 259 15.80 2.31 11.77
N ASN A 260 15.88 2.17 10.45
CA ASN A 260 16.48 1.02 9.78
C ASN A 260 17.98 1.24 9.54
N ARG A 261 18.75 0.16 9.43
CA ARG A 261 20.17 0.26 9.07
C ARG A 261 20.33 0.67 7.61
N GLY A 262 21.20 1.65 7.33
CA GLY A 262 21.60 2.02 5.97
C GLY A 262 21.22 3.43 5.56
N ASN A 263 21.55 3.77 4.30
CA ASN A 263 21.18 5.03 3.67
C ASN A 263 19.82 4.92 2.95
N HIS A 264 19.40 5.99 2.27
CA HIS A 264 18.14 6.08 1.56
C HIS A 264 17.88 4.94 0.56
N PHE A 265 18.89 4.41 -0.11
CA PHE A 265 18.76 3.43 -1.19
C PHE A 265 19.06 1.99 -0.76
N GLN A 266 19.28 1.73 0.51
CA GLN A 266 19.62 0.40 1.00
C GLN A 266 18.42 -0.32 1.59
N ASN A 267 18.22 -1.59 1.16
CA ASN A 267 17.17 -2.49 1.64
C ASN A 267 15.76 -1.88 1.57
N VAL A 268 15.44 -1.26 0.43
CA VAL A 268 14.14 -0.59 0.20
C VAL A 268 12.98 -1.58 0.41
N GLU A 269 13.05 -2.73 -0.26
CA GLU A 269 12.02 -3.77 -0.21
C GLU A 269 11.83 -4.30 1.22
N GLY A 270 12.92 -4.53 1.95
CA GLY A 270 12.84 -5.00 3.35
C GLY A 270 12.20 -3.97 4.28
N ARG A 271 12.40 -2.66 4.02
CA ARG A 271 11.74 -1.59 4.77
C ARG A 271 10.27 -1.48 4.42
N MET A 272 9.91 -1.62 3.14
CA MET A 272 8.53 -1.67 2.68
C MET A 272 7.79 -2.87 3.29
N GLN A 273 8.45 -4.05 3.32
CA GLN A 273 7.89 -5.24 3.96
C GLN A 273 7.58 -5.02 5.44
N LYS A 274 8.49 -4.41 6.20
CA LYS A 274 8.25 -4.08 7.60
C LYS A 274 7.05 -3.16 7.82
N ALA A 275 6.88 -2.17 6.93
CA ALA A 275 5.73 -1.29 6.97
C ALA A 275 4.42 -2.07 6.77
N LEU A 276 4.39 -2.95 5.76
CA LEU A 276 3.23 -3.82 5.49
C LEU A 276 2.94 -4.73 6.69
N ASP A 277 3.95 -5.43 7.21
CA ASP A 277 3.82 -6.34 8.36
C ASP A 277 3.32 -5.64 9.63
N TRP A 278 3.65 -4.36 9.79
CA TRP A 278 3.17 -3.56 10.92
C TRP A 278 1.74 -3.07 10.70
N LEU A 279 1.42 -2.64 9.48
CA LEU A 279 0.12 -2.04 9.16
C LEU A 279 -1.03 -3.05 9.08
N VAL A 280 -0.76 -4.33 8.92
CA VAL A 280 -1.80 -5.38 8.86
C VAL A 280 -2.20 -5.93 10.23
N LYS A 281 -1.45 -5.58 11.27
CA LYS A 281 -1.76 -5.95 12.67
C LYS A 281 -2.91 -5.11 13.20
#